data_d8789ce3d5a0a4420aced58cac051e87
#
_entry.id   d8789ce3d5a0a4420aced58cac051e87
#
_cell.length_a   1.000
_cell.length_b   1.000
_cell.length_c   1.000
_cell.angle_alpha   90.00
_cell.angle_beta   90.00
_cell.angle_gamma   90.00
#
_symmetry.space_group_name_H-M   'P 1'
#
loop_
_entity.id
_entity.type
_entity.pdbx_description
1 polymer ?
#
loop_
_entity_poly.entity_id
_entity_poly.type
_entity_poly.pdbx_seq_one_letter_code
_entity_poly.pdbx_strand_id
1 'polypeptide(L)'
;LGEFVYPFLRNELFLPWSPDAFGAEIQKTIDVFLELGLLKTDTDGRMLRRRVGQTDEAFRLRIIANVLTQAFERYYIAIALLVKNGPRTLSTAELESLCHLTAQRLALLYERNAPEFFDRNLFRGFINTLKEHRVVWLDDAGKLDYAEGLVGIGKDARLILSRELRHSILKLTAAPVATGNPGG
;
A
#
# COMPACT_ATOMS: atom_id res chain seq x y z
N LEU A 1 7.59 -7.06 -9.47
CA LEU A 1 7.23 -6.28 -8.26
C LEU A 1 8.13 -5.04 -8.11
N GLY A 2 9.45 -5.15 -8.32
CA GLY A 2 10.38 -4.03 -8.18
C GLY A 2 10.07 -2.85 -9.10
N GLU A 3 9.87 -3.09 -10.37
CA GLU A 3 9.61 -2.03 -11.38
C GLU A 3 8.33 -1.24 -11.10
N PHE A 4 7.30 -1.91 -10.60
CA PHE A 4 6.02 -1.27 -10.33
C PHE A 4 5.98 -0.59 -8.95
N VAL A 5 6.51 -1.24 -7.92
CA VAL A 5 6.39 -0.78 -6.53
C VAL A 5 7.46 0.26 -6.17
N TYR A 6 8.65 0.19 -6.79
CA TYR A 6 9.77 1.06 -6.47
C TYR A 6 9.47 2.56 -6.57
N PRO A 7 8.80 3.09 -7.62
CA PRO A 7 8.51 4.52 -7.72
C PRO A 7 7.71 5.06 -6.53
N PHE A 8 6.75 4.27 -6.05
CA PHE A 8 5.92 4.64 -4.90
C PHE A 8 6.71 4.63 -3.60
N LEU A 9 7.47 3.57 -3.35
CA LEU A 9 8.31 3.46 -2.16
C LEU A 9 9.43 4.50 -2.15
N ARG A 10 10.00 4.82 -3.31
CA ARG A 10 11.06 5.83 -3.42
C ARG A 10 10.59 7.19 -2.90
N ASN A 11 9.43 7.64 -3.31
CA ASN A 11 8.90 8.93 -2.91
C ASN A 11 8.49 8.95 -1.43
N GLU A 12 7.88 7.88 -0.95
CA GLU A 12 7.41 7.82 0.44
C GLU A 12 8.54 7.60 1.45
N LEU A 13 9.53 6.77 1.10
CA LEU A 13 10.63 6.40 1.99
C LEU A 13 11.93 7.15 1.70
N PHE A 14 11.90 8.10 0.76
CA PHE A 14 13.10 8.88 0.35
C PHE A 14 14.27 7.99 -0.05
N LEU A 15 14.00 6.90 -0.79
CA LEU A 15 15.04 5.95 -1.17
C LEU A 15 16.06 6.63 -2.12
N PRO A 16 17.37 6.56 -1.80
CA PRO A 16 18.39 7.30 -2.54
C PRO A 16 18.82 6.63 -3.85
N TRP A 17 18.45 5.36 -4.05
CA TRP A 17 18.91 4.56 -5.19
C TRP A 17 18.17 4.94 -6.49
N SER A 18 18.83 4.69 -7.62
CA SER A 18 18.15 4.68 -8.92
C SER A 18 17.33 3.38 -9.09
N PRO A 19 16.37 3.34 -10.04
CA PRO A 19 15.64 2.09 -10.34
C PRO A 19 16.57 0.91 -10.64
N ASP A 20 17.65 1.15 -11.40
CA ASP A 20 18.61 0.12 -11.79
C ASP A 20 19.45 -0.38 -10.59
N ALA A 21 19.81 0.52 -9.67
CA ALA A 21 20.55 0.19 -8.47
C ALA A 21 19.67 -0.51 -7.40
N PHE A 22 18.37 -0.26 -7.41
CA PHE A 22 17.47 -0.79 -6.39
C PHE A 22 17.44 -2.32 -6.34
N GLY A 23 17.48 -2.98 -7.50
CA GLY A 23 17.54 -4.46 -7.57
C GLY A 23 18.77 -5.02 -6.89
N ALA A 24 19.94 -4.39 -7.11
CA ALA A 24 21.19 -4.79 -6.48
C ALA A 24 21.18 -4.55 -4.95
N GLU A 25 20.58 -3.45 -4.50
CA GLU A 25 20.45 -3.15 -3.07
C GLU A 25 19.48 -4.12 -2.36
N ILE A 26 18.40 -4.52 -3.03
CA ILE A 26 17.53 -5.59 -2.52
C ILE A 26 18.32 -6.90 -2.36
N GLN A 27 19.13 -7.28 -3.35
CA GLN A 27 19.92 -8.51 -3.26
C GLN A 27 20.90 -8.45 -2.09
N LYS A 28 21.64 -7.36 -1.91
CA LYS A 28 22.52 -7.17 -0.74
C LYS A 28 21.75 -7.27 0.58
N THR A 29 20.54 -6.70 0.64
CA THR A 29 19.70 -6.78 1.84
C THR A 29 19.26 -8.21 2.12
N ILE A 30 18.92 -8.98 1.09
CA ILE A 30 18.59 -10.41 1.20
C ILE A 30 19.80 -11.18 1.75
N ASP A 31 21.00 -10.93 1.23
CA ASP A 31 22.23 -11.59 1.67
C ASP A 31 22.49 -11.32 3.16
N VAL A 32 22.37 -10.06 3.59
CA VAL A 32 22.45 -9.68 5.01
C VAL A 32 21.38 -10.39 5.85
N PHE A 33 20.14 -10.51 5.36
CA PHE A 33 19.07 -11.21 6.09
C PHE A 33 19.33 -12.71 6.20
N LEU A 34 19.99 -13.32 5.22
CA LEU A 34 20.45 -14.71 5.28
C LEU A 34 21.58 -14.88 6.30
N GLU A 35 22.58 -13.99 6.30
CA GLU A 35 23.68 -13.98 7.26
C GLU A 35 23.19 -13.81 8.70
N LEU A 36 22.23 -12.92 8.94
CA LEU A 36 21.60 -12.69 10.24
C LEU A 36 20.58 -13.78 10.63
N GLY A 37 20.35 -14.78 9.76
CA GLY A 37 19.39 -15.85 9.99
C GLY A 37 17.93 -15.41 10.00
N LEU A 38 17.61 -14.18 9.56
CA LEU A 38 16.23 -13.66 9.44
C LEU A 38 15.48 -14.37 8.31
N LEU A 39 16.19 -14.71 7.25
CA LEU A 39 15.73 -15.55 6.15
C LEU A 39 16.54 -16.83 6.08
N LYS A 40 16.03 -17.82 5.38
CA LYS A 40 16.73 -19.03 4.98
C LYS A 40 16.31 -19.44 3.58
N THR A 41 17.18 -20.11 2.86
CA THR A 41 16.84 -20.78 1.61
C THR A 41 16.22 -22.14 1.87
N ASP A 42 15.43 -22.64 0.93
CA ASP A 42 15.04 -24.05 0.89
C ASP A 42 16.24 -24.96 0.55
N THR A 43 15.99 -26.26 0.57
CA THR A 43 17.01 -27.28 0.29
C THR A 43 17.66 -27.14 -1.09
N ASP A 44 16.95 -26.57 -2.05
CA ASP A 44 17.40 -26.40 -3.43
C ASP A 44 18.00 -25.01 -3.69
N GLY A 45 18.02 -24.12 -2.67
CA GLY A 45 18.53 -22.75 -2.77
C GLY A 45 17.69 -21.82 -3.65
N ARG A 46 16.51 -22.24 -4.09
CA ARG A 46 15.67 -21.51 -5.05
C ARG A 46 14.65 -20.59 -4.42
N MET A 47 14.24 -20.85 -3.19
CA MET A 47 13.21 -20.08 -2.51
C MET A 47 13.70 -19.53 -1.19
N LEU A 48 13.39 -18.25 -0.97
CA LEU A 48 13.59 -17.61 0.33
C LEU A 48 12.41 -17.96 1.24
N ARG A 49 12.71 -18.31 2.47
CA ARG A 49 11.72 -18.62 3.50
C ARG A 49 12.01 -17.82 4.76
N ARG A 50 10.97 -17.30 5.38
CA ARG A 50 11.05 -16.75 6.74
C ARG A 50 11.15 -17.88 7.74
N ARG A 51 11.75 -17.64 8.89
CA ARG A 51 11.65 -18.56 10.03
C ARG A 51 10.20 -18.61 10.53
N VAL A 52 9.74 -19.82 10.87
CA VAL A 52 8.39 -20.05 11.40
C VAL A 52 8.52 -20.25 12.92
N GLY A 53 7.55 -19.71 13.67
CA GLY A 53 7.51 -19.83 15.13
C GLY A 53 7.80 -18.52 15.86
N GLN A 54 7.86 -18.60 17.19
CA GLN A 54 8.15 -17.46 18.08
C GLN A 54 9.67 -17.37 18.35
N THR A 55 10.44 -17.10 17.29
CA THR A 55 11.88 -16.89 17.39
C THR A 55 12.22 -15.39 17.30
N ASP A 56 13.34 -15.00 17.87
CA ASP A 56 13.82 -13.61 17.82
C ASP A 56 13.99 -13.13 16.38
N GLU A 57 14.48 -13.99 15.49
CA GLU A 57 14.66 -13.67 14.08
C GLU A 57 13.31 -13.43 13.38
N ALA A 58 12.30 -14.27 13.65
CA ALA A 58 10.98 -14.09 13.10
C ALA A 58 10.33 -12.80 13.63
N PHE A 59 10.57 -12.45 14.88
CA PHE A 59 10.10 -11.21 15.49
C PHE A 59 10.78 -9.99 14.86
N ARG A 60 12.11 -9.98 14.73
CA ARG A 60 12.88 -8.91 14.09
C ARG A 60 12.45 -8.68 12.64
N LEU A 61 12.32 -9.75 11.85
CA LEU A 61 11.85 -9.66 10.48
C LEU A 61 10.45 -9.05 10.39
N ARG A 62 9.56 -9.40 11.33
CA ARG A 62 8.21 -8.84 11.39
C ARG A 62 8.22 -7.33 11.69
N ILE A 63 9.09 -6.86 12.60
CA ILE A 63 9.23 -5.42 12.88
C ILE A 63 9.66 -4.67 11.62
N ILE A 64 10.67 -5.17 10.91
CA ILE A 64 11.15 -4.57 9.67
C ILE A 64 10.02 -4.53 8.61
N ALA A 65 9.30 -5.64 8.45
CA ALA A 65 8.21 -5.74 7.48
C ALA A 65 7.04 -4.79 7.80
N ASN A 66 6.77 -4.53 9.09
CA ASN A 66 5.67 -3.65 9.49
C ASN A 66 5.85 -2.21 9.01
N VAL A 67 7.08 -1.73 8.86
CA VAL A 67 7.37 -0.39 8.33
C VAL A 67 6.78 -0.23 6.93
N LEU A 68 6.95 -1.24 6.07
CA LEU A 68 6.43 -1.24 4.71
C LEU A 68 4.94 -1.58 4.63
N THR A 69 4.46 -2.39 5.55
CA THR A 69 3.07 -2.85 5.54
C THR A 69 2.08 -1.69 5.60
N GLN A 70 2.34 -0.66 6.41
CA GLN A 70 1.49 0.51 6.51
C GLN A 70 1.40 1.30 5.19
N ALA A 71 2.50 1.42 4.44
CA ALA A 71 2.51 2.04 3.12
C ALA A 71 1.62 1.25 2.15
N PHE A 72 1.80 -0.07 2.09
CA PHE A 72 0.98 -0.93 1.25
C PHE A 72 -0.51 -0.94 1.63
N GLU A 73 -0.83 -0.81 2.90
CA GLU A 73 -2.21 -0.65 3.38
C GLU A 73 -2.84 0.64 2.83
N ARG A 74 -2.12 1.77 2.89
CA ARG A 74 -2.57 3.05 2.32
C ARG A 74 -2.76 2.96 0.79
N TYR A 75 -1.82 2.34 0.09
CA TYR A 75 -1.92 2.14 -1.36
C TYR A 75 -3.14 1.30 -1.71
N TYR A 76 -3.38 0.24 -0.94
CA TYR A 76 -4.55 -0.61 -1.15
C TYR A 76 -5.87 0.12 -0.87
N ILE A 77 -5.94 0.98 0.15
CA ILE A 77 -7.11 1.82 0.43
C ILE A 77 -7.43 2.69 -0.80
N ALA A 78 -6.43 3.39 -1.34
CA ALA A 78 -6.63 4.29 -2.48
C ALA A 78 -7.09 3.52 -3.73
N ILE A 79 -6.43 2.40 -4.04
CA ILE A 79 -6.78 1.56 -5.19
C ILE A 79 -8.17 0.94 -5.02
N ALA A 80 -8.50 0.42 -3.84
CA ALA A 80 -9.79 -0.20 -3.57
C ALA A 80 -10.94 0.81 -3.69
N LEU A 81 -10.75 2.05 -3.20
CA LEU A 81 -11.72 3.12 -3.33
C LEU A 81 -11.91 3.53 -4.79
N LEU A 82 -10.82 3.68 -5.54
CA LEU A 82 -10.88 4.07 -6.94
C LEU A 82 -11.58 3.01 -7.79
N VAL A 83 -11.18 1.74 -7.66
CA VAL A 83 -11.77 0.62 -8.39
C VAL A 83 -13.24 0.42 -8.04
N LYS A 84 -13.59 0.55 -6.76
CA LYS A 84 -14.98 0.38 -6.31
C LYS A 84 -15.93 1.45 -6.84
N ASN A 85 -15.49 2.71 -6.84
CA ASN A 85 -16.33 3.80 -7.36
C ASN A 85 -16.42 3.79 -8.89
N GLY A 86 -15.48 3.09 -9.55
CA GLY A 86 -15.40 3.01 -11.01
C GLY A 86 -14.67 4.21 -11.64
N PRO A 87 -14.33 4.07 -12.94
CA PRO A 87 -13.64 5.12 -13.68
C PRO A 87 -14.52 6.36 -13.81
N ARG A 88 -13.91 7.53 -13.86
CA ARG A 88 -14.54 8.84 -14.12
C ARG A 88 -15.62 9.27 -13.10
N THR A 89 -15.55 8.72 -11.89
CA THR A 89 -16.51 9.05 -10.82
C THR A 89 -15.95 10.02 -9.81
N LEU A 90 -14.70 9.84 -9.39
CA LEU A 90 -14.09 10.64 -8.34
C LEU A 90 -13.10 11.66 -8.91
N SER A 91 -13.10 12.86 -8.37
CA SER A 91 -11.97 13.81 -8.50
C SER A 91 -10.81 13.41 -7.57
N THR A 92 -9.64 13.99 -7.79
CA THR A 92 -8.49 13.78 -6.90
C THR A 92 -8.82 14.13 -5.44
N ALA A 93 -9.48 15.26 -5.20
CA ALA A 93 -9.83 15.74 -3.86
C ALA A 93 -10.86 14.82 -3.16
N GLU A 94 -11.83 14.29 -3.91
CA GLU A 94 -12.80 13.32 -3.39
C GLU A 94 -12.11 12.02 -3.00
N LEU A 95 -11.21 11.50 -3.83
CA LEU A 95 -10.44 10.29 -3.51
C LEU A 95 -9.55 10.50 -2.27
N GLU A 96 -8.80 11.63 -2.19
CA GLU A 96 -8.00 11.96 -1.00
C GLU A 96 -8.84 11.97 0.28
N SER A 97 -10.02 12.58 0.23
CA SER A 97 -10.93 12.67 1.38
C SER A 97 -11.47 11.29 1.79
N LEU A 98 -11.87 10.46 0.83
CA LEU A 98 -12.32 9.10 1.07
C LEU A 98 -11.20 8.21 1.65
N CYS A 99 -9.98 8.34 1.14
CA CYS A 99 -8.81 7.65 1.66
C CYS A 99 -8.56 7.99 3.13
N HIS A 100 -8.52 9.30 3.45
CA HIS A 100 -8.33 9.79 4.80
C HIS A 100 -9.39 9.24 5.77
N LEU A 101 -10.67 9.37 5.42
CA LEU A 101 -11.77 8.87 6.26
C LEU A 101 -11.73 7.35 6.44
N THR A 102 -11.41 6.60 5.40
CA THR A 102 -11.29 5.14 5.47
C THR A 102 -10.12 4.73 6.36
N ALA A 103 -8.97 5.39 6.23
CA ALA A 103 -7.81 5.14 7.05
C ALA A 103 -8.04 5.50 8.52
N GLN A 104 -8.74 6.61 8.82
CA GLN A 104 -9.14 6.96 10.19
C GLN A 104 -10.03 5.88 10.81
N ARG A 105 -11.03 5.38 10.08
CA ARG A 105 -11.90 4.30 10.56
C ARG A 105 -11.12 3.01 10.82
N LEU A 106 -10.17 2.66 9.95
CA LEU A 106 -9.29 1.51 10.17
C LEU A 106 -8.39 1.71 11.39
N ALA A 107 -7.82 2.90 11.57
CA ALA A 107 -6.99 3.21 12.74
C ALA A 107 -7.77 3.02 14.04
N LEU A 108 -9.02 3.46 14.08
CA LEU A 108 -9.91 3.26 15.22
C LEU A 108 -10.25 1.78 15.46
N LEU A 109 -10.55 1.01 14.38
CA LEU A 109 -10.91 -0.40 14.51
C LEU A 109 -9.75 -1.29 14.97
N TYR A 110 -8.52 -0.92 14.62
CA TYR A 110 -7.31 -1.70 14.94
C TYR A 110 -6.48 -1.05 16.05
N GLU A 111 -7.03 -0.05 16.76
CA GLU A 111 -6.37 0.68 17.85
C GLU A 111 -4.96 1.18 17.45
N ARG A 112 -4.82 1.63 16.21
CA ARG A 112 -3.53 2.09 15.70
C ARG A 112 -3.27 3.53 16.10
N ASN A 113 -2.27 3.73 16.94
CA ASN A 113 -1.78 5.05 17.36
C ASN A 113 -0.69 5.57 16.39
N ALA A 114 -0.99 5.59 15.10
CA ALA A 114 -0.06 6.04 14.05
C ALA A 114 -0.76 7.12 13.20
N PRO A 115 -0.63 8.42 13.57
CA PRO A 115 -1.29 9.51 12.84
C PRO A 115 -0.87 9.56 11.36
N GLU A 116 0.34 9.10 11.04
CA GLU A 116 0.85 9.00 9.66
C GLU A 116 0.00 8.06 8.79
N PHE A 117 -0.68 7.09 9.41
CA PHE A 117 -1.50 6.12 8.67
C PHE A 117 -2.65 6.77 7.91
N PHE A 118 -3.21 7.87 8.43
CA PHE A 118 -4.31 8.60 7.79
C PHE A 118 -3.92 10.01 7.31
N ASP A 119 -2.61 10.30 7.18
CA ASP A 119 -2.14 11.59 6.67
C ASP A 119 -2.58 11.78 5.21
N ARG A 120 -3.28 12.88 4.96
CA ARG A 120 -3.76 13.27 3.62
C ARG A 120 -2.62 13.50 2.62
N ASN A 121 -1.48 14.03 3.09
CA ASN A 121 -0.34 14.32 2.22
C ASN A 121 0.27 13.03 1.65
N LEU A 122 0.29 11.95 2.43
CA LEU A 122 0.78 10.65 1.96
C LEU A 122 -0.16 10.06 0.89
N PHE A 123 -1.47 10.17 1.06
CA PHE A 123 -2.43 9.79 0.01
C PHE A 123 -2.31 10.65 -1.24
N ARG A 124 -2.17 11.97 -1.08
CA ARG A 124 -1.93 12.90 -2.20
C ARG A 124 -0.66 12.54 -2.96
N GLY A 125 0.43 12.30 -2.25
CA GLY A 125 1.70 11.86 -2.83
C GLY A 125 1.55 10.60 -3.65
N PHE A 126 0.88 9.59 -3.09
CA PHE A 126 0.61 8.34 -3.79
C PHE A 126 -0.24 8.53 -5.06
N ILE A 127 -1.34 9.29 -4.99
CA ILE A 127 -2.20 9.57 -6.14
C ILE A 127 -1.43 10.34 -7.22
N ASN A 128 -0.57 11.28 -6.84
CA ASN A 128 0.27 12.01 -7.80
C ASN A 128 1.27 11.07 -8.49
N THR A 129 1.91 10.19 -7.74
CA THR A 129 2.82 9.16 -8.32
C THR A 129 2.07 8.25 -9.30
N LEU A 130 0.83 7.84 -8.98
CA LEU A 130 -0.01 7.09 -9.94
C LEU A 130 -0.26 7.89 -11.24
N LYS A 131 -0.47 9.20 -11.14
CA LYS A 131 -0.65 10.07 -12.33
C LYS A 131 0.64 10.23 -13.13
N GLU A 132 1.77 10.46 -12.48
CA GLU A 132 3.09 10.58 -13.12
C GLU A 132 3.45 9.33 -13.93
N HIS A 133 3.11 8.15 -13.39
CA HIS A 133 3.32 6.87 -14.07
C HIS A 133 2.19 6.45 -15.02
N ARG A 134 1.23 7.34 -15.27
CA ARG A 134 0.08 7.10 -16.18
C ARG A 134 -0.74 5.86 -15.83
N VAL A 135 -0.74 5.44 -14.57
CA VAL A 135 -1.61 4.39 -14.05
C VAL A 135 -3.02 4.96 -13.83
N VAL A 136 -3.08 6.25 -13.49
CA VAL A 136 -4.30 7.03 -13.30
C VAL A 136 -4.14 8.36 -14.04
N TRP A 137 -5.20 8.91 -14.60
CA TRP A 137 -5.22 10.23 -15.26
C TRP A 137 -6.54 10.95 -15.01
N LEU A 138 -6.60 12.23 -15.36
CA LEU A 138 -7.83 13.02 -15.31
C LEU A 138 -8.48 13.00 -16.69
N ASP A 139 -9.80 12.83 -16.71
CA ASP A 139 -10.62 13.07 -17.90
C ASP A 139 -10.90 14.57 -18.10
N ASP A 140 -11.64 14.92 -19.16
CA ASP A 140 -12.00 16.31 -19.51
C ASP A 140 -12.88 16.98 -18.44
N ALA A 141 -13.56 16.20 -17.60
CA ALA A 141 -14.37 16.69 -16.47
C ALA A 141 -13.59 16.79 -15.15
N GLY A 142 -12.27 16.51 -15.16
CA GLY A 142 -11.42 16.51 -13.98
C GLY A 142 -11.64 15.32 -13.06
N LYS A 143 -12.25 14.24 -13.56
CA LYS A 143 -12.44 12.99 -12.83
C LYS A 143 -11.31 12.00 -13.13
N LEU A 144 -11.00 11.16 -12.15
CA LEU A 144 -9.95 10.15 -12.25
C LEU A 144 -10.42 8.97 -13.10
N ASP A 145 -9.63 8.65 -14.11
CA ASP A 145 -9.72 7.43 -14.89
C ASP A 145 -8.45 6.60 -14.70
N TYR A 146 -8.47 5.30 -14.98
CA TYR A 146 -7.35 4.42 -14.68
C TYR A 146 -7.20 3.25 -15.66
N ALA A 147 -5.97 2.74 -15.78
CA ALA A 147 -5.66 1.58 -16.62
C ALA A 147 -6.27 0.28 -16.03
N GLU A 148 -6.71 -0.65 -16.90
CA GLU A 148 -7.27 -1.96 -16.49
C GLU A 148 -6.35 -2.74 -15.55
N GLY A 149 -5.03 -2.61 -15.70
CA GLY A 149 -4.04 -3.24 -14.83
C GLY A 149 -4.21 -2.89 -13.34
N LEU A 150 -4.81 -1.74 -13.00
CA LEU A 150 -5.06 -1.33 -11.63
C LEU A 150 -5.97 -2.31 -10.88
N VAL A 151 -6.95 -2.89 -11.58
CA VAL A 151 -7.84 -3.91 -11.01
C VAL A 151 -7.08 -5.18 -10.61
N GLY A 152 -6.05 -5.54 -11.40
CA GLY A 152 -5.15 -6.66 -11.10
C GLY A 152 -4.34 -6.46 -9.82
N ILE A 153 -3.85 -5.24 -9.58
CA ILE A 153 -3.09 -4.89 -8.37
C ILE A 153 -3.88 -5.16 -7.10
N GLY A 154 -5.19 -4.87 -7.11
CA GLY A 154 -6.07 -5.19 -5.99
C GLY A 154 -6.11 -6.69 -5.66
N LYS A 155 -5.96 -7.57 -6.68
CA LYS A 155 -5.86 -9.03 -6.48
C LYS A 155 -4.50 -9.43 -5.90
N ASP A 156 -3.43 -8.79 -6.33
CA ASP A 156 -2.06 -9.11 -5.89
C ASP A 156 -1.76 -8.60 -4.47
N ALA A 157 -2.55 -7.67 -3.94
CA ALA A 157 -2.48 -7.24 -2.55
C ALA A 157 -2.59 -8.41 -1.55
N ARG A 158 -3.18 -9.56 -1.94
CA ARG A 158 -3.22 -10.80 -1.14
C ARG A 158 -1.83 -11.37 -0.80
N LEU A 159 -0.81 -11.00 -1.56
CA LEU A 159 0.57 -11.44 -1.32
C LEU A 159 1.22 -10.70 -0.15
N ILE A 160 0.72 -9.50 0.18
CA ILE A 160 1.31 -8.60 1.17
C ILE A 160 0.38 -8.40 2.35
N LEU A 161 -0.92 -8.19 2.10
CA LEU A 161 -1.91 -7.84 3.11
C LEU A 161 -2.71 -9.06 3.55
N SER A 162 -2.98 -9.17 4.86
CA SER A 162 -3.80 -10.24 5.41
C SER A 162 -5.24 -10.22 4.82
N ARG A 163 -5.90 -11.38 4.83
CA ARG A 163 -7.28 -11.50 4.35
C ARG A 163 -8.23 -10.62 5.16
N GLU A 164 -8.05 -10.60 6.48
CA GLU A 164 -8.88 -9.83 7.43
C GLU A 164 -8.80 -8.34 7.15
N LEU A 165 -7.58 -7.82 6.99
CA LEU A 165 -7.35 -6.41 6.70
C LEU A 165 -7.96 -6.00 5.37
N ARG A 166 -7.73 -6.78 4.30
CA ARG A 166 -8.33 -6.51 2.99
C ARG A 166 -9.85 -6.51 3.04
N HIS A 167 -10.43 -7.46 3.78
CA HIS A 167 -11.88 -7.52 3.96
C HIS A 167 -12.42 -6.31 4.73
N SER A 168 -11.73 -5.87 5.78
CA SER A 168 -12.11 -4.66 6.54
C SER A 168 -12.03 -3.40 5.67
N ILE A 169 -10.97 -3.25 4.87
CA ILE A 169 -10.86 -2.14 3.93
C ILE A 169 -12.04 -2.15 2.95
N LEU A 170 -12.32 -3.28 2.32
CA LEU A 170 -13.43 -3.41 1.37
C LEU A 170 -14.79 -3.13 2.01
N LYS A 171 -15.02 -3.54 3.26
CA LYS A 171 -16.25 -3.22 4.00
C LYS A 171 -16.37 -1.73 4.27
N LEU A 172 -15.30 -1.09 4.75
CA LEU A 172 -15.30 0.34 5.06
C LEU A 172 -15.44 1.21 3.81
N THR A 173 -14.85 0.79 2.70
CA THR A 173 -15.04 1.45 1.42
C THR A 173 -16.46 1.22 0.87
N ALA A 174 -17.17 0.16 1.32
CA ALA A 174 -18.54 -0.15 0.89
C ALA A 174 -19.63 0.68 1.61
N ALA A 175 -19.36 1.19 2.79
CA ALA A 175 -20.32 2.01 3.51
C ALA A 175 -20.52 3.35 2.80
N PRO A 176 -21.78 3.78 2.54
CA PRO A 176 -22.02 5.13 2.04
C PRO A 176 -21.46 6.13 3.05
N VAL A 177 -20.76 7.15 2.55
CA VAL A 177 -20.39 8.31 3.37
C VAL A 177 -21.72 8.90 3.80
N ALA A 178 -22.09 8.75 5.08
CA ALA A 178 -23.19 9.49 5.64
C ALA A 178 -22.81 10.96 5.47
N THR A 179 -23.40 11.61 4.46
CA THR A 179 -23.37 13.06 4.33
C THR A 179 -24.16 13.56 5.52
N GLY A 180 -23.46 13.84 6.63
CA GLY A 180 -24.01 14.52 7.76
C GLY A 180 -24.51 15.87 7.25
N ASN A 181 -25.82 16.01 7.17
CA ASN A 181 -26.47 17.27 6.92
C ASN A 181 -26.21 18.15 8.17
N PRO A 182 -25.42 19.23 8.11
CA PRO A 182 -25.35 20.18 9.21
C PRO A 182 -26.52 21.14 9.06
N GLY A 183 -27.68 20.75 9.57
CA GLY A 183 -28.88 21.58 9.42
C GLY A 183 -30.00 21.07 10.32
N GLY A 184 -30.01 21.55 11.54
CA GLY A 184 -31.09 21.43 12.49
C GLY A 184 -30.79 22.29 13.71
#